data_ec8d4c0ebfac19c3b2c8677784bece11
#
_entry.id   ec8d4c0ebfac19c3b2c8677784bece11
#
_cell.length_a   1.000
_cell.length_b   1.000
_cell.length_c   1.000
_cell.angle_alpha   90.00
_cell.angle_beta   90.00
_cell.angle_gamma   90.00
#
_symmetry.space_group_name_H-M   'P 1'
#
loop_
_entity.id
_entity.type
_entity.pdbx_description
1 polymer ?
#
loop_
_entity_poly.entity_id
_entity_poly.type
_entity_poly.pdbx_seq_one_letter_code
_entity_poly.pdbx_strand_id
1 'polypeptide(L)'
;MERYKRLKQKHVAMLAQFDGFTYDITEYEAQWFAGIETLRRFTIIEGEHEVNRLLNEGQGILAEGAQGALLDVDYGTYPFVTSSNTVCAGACIGLGVAPNRIGEVYGIFKAYCTRVGSGPFPTELFDRTGKDLQRIGHEFGAVTGRERRCGWLDMVALM
;
A
#
# COMPACT_ATOMS: atom_id res chain seq x y z
N MET A 1 -4.20 -6.51 -27.41
CA MET A 1 -3.83 -7.94 -27.59
C MET A 1 -2.38 -8.10 -28.06
N GLU A 2 -1.90 -7.40 -29.09
CA GLU A 2 -0.52 -7.51 -29.61
C GLU A 2 0.56 -7.21 -28.55
N ARG A 3 0.41 -6.12 -27.80
CA ARG A 3 1.33 -5.77 -26.71
C ARG A 3 1.44 -6.86 -25.65
N TYR A 4 0.32 -7.49 -25.30
CA TYR A 4 0.28 -8.60 -24.36
C TYR A 4 1.08 -9.80 -24.86
N LYS A 5 0.86 -10.22 -26.11
CA LYS A 5 1.59 -11.35 -26.71
C LYS A 5 3.09 -11.12 -26.71
N ARG A 6 3.55 -9.93 -27.08
CA ARG A 6 4.96 -9.56 -27.05
C ARG A 6 5.55 -9.59 -25.65
N LEU A 7 4.81 -9.09 -24.65
CA LEU A 7 5.24 -9.13 -23.24
C LEU A 7 5.33 -10.58 -22.73
N LYS A 8 4.32 -11.40 -23.01
CA LYS A 8 4.30 -12.82 -22.68
C LYS A 8 5.51 -13.55 -23.27
N GLN A 9 5.79 -13.37 -24.55
CA GLN A 9 6.96 -13.97 -25.20
C GLN A 9 8.27 -13.57 -24.55
N LYS A 10 8.44 -12.29 -24.21
CA LYS A 10 9.60 -11.79 -23.48
C LYS A 10 9.78 -12.51 -22.13
N HIS A 11 8.73 -12.61 -21.33
CA HIS A 11 8.81 -13.26 -20.02
C HIS A 11 9.03 -14.76 -20.11
N VAL A 12 8.41 -15.44 -21.06
CA VAL A 12 8.66 -16.87 -21.33
C VAL A 12 10.14 -17.11 -21.70
N ALA A 13 10.70 -16.26 -22.57
CA ALA A 13 12.12 -16.36 -22.93
C ALA A 13 13.06 -16.08 -21.75
N MET A 14 12.68 -15.18 -20.84
CA MET A 14 13.45 -14.95 -19.61
C MET A 14 13.38 -16.14 -18.66
N LEU A 15 12.21 -16.73 -18.46
CA LEU A 15 12.01 -17.91 -17.60
C LEU A 15 12.77 -19.14 -18.11
N ALA A 16 12.89 -19.30 -19.43
CA ALA A 16 13.65 -20.39 -20.04
C ALA A 16 15.16 -20.35 -19.71
N GLN A 17 15.68 -19.27 -19.13
CA GLN A 17 17.06 -19.16 -18.66
C GLN A 17 17.28 -19.76 -17.27
N PHE A 18 16.22 -20.17 -16.57
CA PHE A 18 16.30 -20.75 -15.24
C PHE A 18 16.03 -22.27 -15.33
N ASP A 19 17.05 -23.06 -15.01
CA ASP A 19 16.95 -24.51 -15.03
C ASP A 19 15.92 -25.04 -14.04
N GLY A 20 15.13 -26.03 -14.49
CA GLY A 20 14.15 -26.72 -13.66
C GLY A 20 12.88 -25.91 -13.36
N PHE A 21 12.70 -24.74 -13.95
CA PHE A 21 11.49 -23.95 -13.77
C PHE A 21 10.50 -24.23 -14.91
N THR A 22 9.36 -24.82 -14.56
CA THR A 22 8.23 -25.00 -15.47
C THR A 22 7.04 -24.22 -14.93
N TYR A 23 6.38 -23.46 -15.80
CA TYR A 23 5.25 -22.62 -15.42
C TYR A 23 4.16 -22.62 -16.49
N ASP A 24 2.98 -23.12 -16.16
CA ASP A 24 1.78 -23.02 -16.98
C ASP A 24 0.92 -21.84 -16.51
N ILE A 25 0.76 -20.84 -17.37
CA ILE A 25 -0.04 -19.64 -17.08
C ILE A 25 -1.45 -19.72 -17.66
N THR A 26 -1.83 -20.81 -18.29
CA THR A 26 -3.06 -20.89 -19.09
C THR A 26 -4.31 -20.55 -18.28
N GLU A 27 -4.42 -21.10 -17.07
CA GLU A 27 -5.56 -20.83 -16.18
C GLU A 27 -5.54 -19.38 -15.68
N TYR A 28 -4.38 -18.90 -15.23
CA TYR A 28 -4.22 -17.53 -14.75
C TYR A 28 -4.45 -16.50 -15.85
N GLU A 29 -4.03 -16.81 -17.08
CA GLU A 29 -4.26 -15.97 -18.26
C GLU A 29 -5.78 -15.84 -18.55
N ALA A 30 -6.52 -16.93 -18.48
CA ALA A 30 -7.96 -16.93 -18.65
C ALA A 30 -8.68 -16.10 -17.57
N GLN A 31 -8.31 -16.29 -16.31
CA GLN A 31 -8.83 -15.52 -15.18
C GLN A 31 -8.51 -14.02 -15.30
N TRP A 32 -7.28 -13.69 -15.73
CA TRP A 32 -6.86 -12.30 -15.92
C TRP A 32 -7.68 -11.60 -17.02
N PHE A 33 -7.91 -12.25 -18.16
CA PHE A 33 -8.77 -11.70 -19.22
C PHE A 33 -10.23 -11.57 -18.77
N ALA A 34 -10.76 -12.53 -18.02
CA ALA A 34 -12.10 -12.42 -17.43
C ALA A 34 -12.19 -11.23 -16.46
N GLY A 35 -11.15 -10.98 -15.68
CA GLY A 35 -11.02 -9.80 -14.82
C GLY A 35 -11.06 -8.49 -15.62
N ILE A 36 -10.34 -8.41 -16.74
CA ILE A 36 -10.36 -7.25 -17.65
C ILE A 36 -11.76 -7.00 -18.19
N GLU A 37 -12.48 -8.05 -18.63
CA GLU A 37 -13.87 -7.89 -19.09
C GLU A 37 -14.80 -7.40 -17.97
N THR A 38 -14.53 -7.80 -16.73
CA THR A 38 -15.25 -7.27 -15.56
C THR A 38 -14.96 -5.79 -15.36
N LEU A 39 -13.68 -5.38 -15.43
CA LEU A 39 -13.29 -3.96 -15.30
C LEU A 39 -13.92 -3.06 -16.36
N ARG A 40 -14.17 -3.56 -17.57
CA ARG A 40 -14.84 -2.80 -18.65
C ARG A 40 -16.27 -2.38 -18.32
N ARG A 41 -16.88 -2.98 -17.28
CA ARG A 41 -18.22 -2.60 -16.80
C ARG A 41 -18.19 -1.34 -15.93
N PHE A 42 -17.03 -0.92 -15.47
CA PHE A 42 -16.85 0.26 -14.64
C PHE A 42 -16.42 1.44 -15.49
N THR A 43 -16.80 2.63 -15.06
CA THR A 43 -16.33 3.87 -15.66
C THR A 43 -14.88 4.10 -15.27
N ILE A 44 -13.98 4.09 -16.25
CA ILE A 44 -12.57 4.41 -16.06
C ILE A 44 -12.41 5.90 -16.34
N ILE A 45 -11.83 6.62 -15.38
CA ILE A 45 -11.68 8.06 -15.41
C ILE A 45 -10.20 8.47 -15.30
N GLU A 46 -9.89 9.69 -15.69
CA GLU A 46 -8.65 10.37 -15.35
C GLU A 46 -8.82 10.99 -13.95
N GLY A 47 -8.28 10.32 -12.93
CA GLY A 47 -8.60 10.58 -11.53
C GLY A 47 -8.37 12.02 -11.10
N GLU A 48 -7.22 12.61 -11.48
CA GLU A 48 -6.87 13.99 -11.15
C GLU A 48 -7.85 15.02 -11.74
N HIS A 49 -8.33 14.81 -12.95
CA HIS A 49 -9.32 15.70 -13.56
C HIS A 49 -10.68 15.59 -12.90
N GLU A 50 -11.12 14.36 -12.63
CA GLU A 50 -12.41 14.11 -12.01
C GLU A 50 -12.46 14.62 -10.57
N VAL A 51 -11.42 14.36 -9.77
CA VAL A 51 -11.33 14.85 -8.39
C VAL A 51 -11.40 16.38 -8.35
N ASN A 52 -10.65 17.07 -9.20
CA ASN A 52 -10.69 18.53 -9.25
C ASN A 52 -12.04 19.07 -9.74
N ARG A 53 -12.68 18.39 -10.70
CA ARG A 53 -14.04 18.72 -11.15
C ARG A 53 -15.04 18.66 -10.00
N LEU A 54 -15.05 17.55 -9.26
CA LEU A 54 -15.95 17.33 -8.12
C LEU A 54 -15.72 18.38 -7.02
N LEU A 55 -14.46 18.68 -6.70
CA LEU A 55 -14.12 19.73 -5.73
C LEU A 55 -14.59 21.13 -6.19
N ASN A 56 -14.51 21.43 -7.48
CA ASN A 56 -14.98 22.71 -8.03
C ASN A 56 -16.51 22.82 -8.01
N GLU A 57 -17.21 21.69 -8.06
CA GLU A 57 -18.65 21.61 -7.91
C GLU A 57 -19.11 21.63 -6.43
N GLY A 58 -18.18 21.76 -5.49
CA GLY A 58 -18.46 21.79 -4.06
C GLY A 58 -18.72 20.43 -3.43
N GLN A 59 -18.37 19.35 -4.10
CA GLN A 59 -18.47 17.99 -3.57
C GLN A 59 -17.39 17.75 -2.51
N GLY A 60 -17.75 17.03 -1.42
CA GLY A 60 -16.80 16.53 -0.43
C GLY A 60 -16.09 15.28 -0.94
N ILE A 61 -14.77 15.23 -0.75
CA ILE A 61 -13.95 14.05 -1.09
C ILE A 61 -13.24 13.58 0.17
N LEU A 62 -13.36 12.30 0.48
CA LEU A 62 -12.59 11.64 1.52
C LEU A 62 -11.40 10.93 0.89
N ALA A 63 -10.19 11.42 1.21
CA ALA A 63 -8.95 10.76 0.81
C ALA A 63 -8.44 9.85 1.93
N GLU A 64 -8.34 8.57 1.67
CA GLU A 64 -7.81 7.58 2.62
C GLU A 64 -6.38 7.23 2.23
N GLY A 65 -5.44 7.45 3.15
CA GLY A 65 -4.06 7.01 3.04
C GLY A 65 -3.87 5.59 3.56
N ALA A 66 -2.64 5.10 3.47
CA ALA A 66 -2.24 3.78 3.96
C ALA A 66 -0.89 3.84 4.66
N GLN A 67 -0.50 2.73 5.29
CA GLN A 67 0.75 2.52 6.04
C GLN A 67 0.83 3.41 7.29
N GLY A 68 1.74 4.40 7.32
CA GLY A 68 1.94 5.30 8.45
C GLY A 68 3.11 6.25 8.20
N ALA A 69 3.15 7.37 8.93
CA ALA A 69 4.10 8.45 8.73
C ALA A 69 5.58 7.99 8.79
N LEU A 70 5.92 7.06 9.68
CA LEU A 70 7.29 6.53 9.79
C LEU A 70 7.72 5.64 8.62
N LEU A 71 6.80 5.29 7.72
CA LEU A 71 7.06 4.55 6.49
C LEU A 71 7.08 5.45 5.24
N ASP A 72 6.85 6.76 5.40
CA ASP A 72 6.90 7.71 4.28
C ASP A 72 8.27 7.69 3.59
N VAL A 73 8.28 7.74 2.26
CA VAL A 73 9.51 7.61 1.46
C VAL A 73 10.49 8.76 1.71
N ASP A 74 10.00 9.96 2.02
CA ASP A 74 10.80 11.16 2.24
C ASP A 74 11.07 11.41 3.73
N TYR A 75 10.05 11.26 4.58
CA TYR A 75 10.10 11.65 6.00
C TYR A 75 10.17 10.46 6.97
N GLY A 76 10.05 9.24 6.46
CA GLY A 76 10.10 8.03 7.27
C GLY A 76 11.52 7.62 7.70
N THR A 77 11.60 6.42 8.26
CA THR A 77 12.84 5.83 8.78
C THR A 77 13.69 5.20 7.68
N TYR A 78 14.14 5.98 6.71
CA TYR A 78 14.93 5.51 5.58
C TYR A 78 16.16 4.68 6.04
N PRO A 79 16.52 3.56 5.38
CA PRO A 79 15.91 3.01 4.14
C PRO A 79 14.71 2.09 4.38
N PHE A 80 14.20 1.99 5.59
CA PHE A 80 13.11 1.09 5.98
C PHE A 80 11.74 1.77 5.80
N VAL A 81 11.46 2.19 4.59
CA VAL A 81 10.26 2.95 4.19
C VAL A 81 9.49 2.21 3.09
N THR A 82 8.29 2.69 2.78
CA THR A 82 7.55 2.27 1.58
C THR A 82 7.95 3.14 0.38
N SER A 83 7.54 2.77 -0.81
CA SER A 83 7.85 3.49 -2.05
C SER A 83 6.89 4.66 -2.35
N SER A 84 6.11 5.10 -1.35
CA SER A 84 5.10 6.13 -1.51
C SER A 84 5.12 7.13 -0.35
N ASN A 85 4.55 8.32 -0.59
CA ASN A 85 4.28 9.28 0.47
C ASN A 85 3.04 8.84 1.25
N THR A 86 3.20 8.65 2.55
CA THR A 86 2.15 8.16 3.47
C THR A 86 1.59 9.24 4.38
N VAL A 87 2.21 10.43 4.39
CA VAL A 87 1.72 11.61 5.10
C VAL A 87 0.64 12.32 4.29
N CYS A 88 -0.11 13.22 4.91
CA CYS A 88 -1.22 13.95 4.28
C CYS A 88 -0.86 14.61 2.92
N ALA A 89 0.37 15.11 2.78
CA ALA A 89 0.86 15.67 1.52
C ALA A 89 0.80 14.67 0.35
N GLY A 90 0.85 13.37 0.64
CA GLY A 90 0.67 12.31 -0.36
C GLY A 90 -0.67 12.36 -1.08
N ALA A 91 -1.72 12.86 -0.43
CA ALA A 91 -3.03 13.07 -1.06
C ALA A 91 -2.96 14.14 -2.16
N CYS A 92 -2.19 15.22 -1.95
CA CYS A 92 -2.01 16.26 -2.97
C CYS A 92 -1.37 15.71 -4.23
N ILE A 93 -0.30 14.92 -4.06
CA ILE A 93 0.44 14.33 -5.18
C ILE A 93 -0.37 13.23 -5.86
N GLY A 94 -0.96 12.33 -5.06
CA GLY A 94 -1.68 11.15 -5.56
C GLY A 94 -3.00 11.47 -6.27
N LEU A 95 -3.68 12.55 -5.86
CA LEU A 95 -4.94 12.98 -6.43
C LEU A 95 -4.81 14.19 -7.37
N GLY A 96 -3.62 14.76 -7.50
CA GLY A 96 -3.40 15.96 -8.30
C GLY A 96 -4.12 17.19 -7.75
N VAL A 97 -4.24 17.32 -6.42
CA VAL A 97 -4.99 18.36 -5.75
C VAL A 97 -4.06 19.39 -5.11
N ALA A 98 -4.36 20.67 -5.29
CA ALA A 98 -3.57 21.73 -4.68
C ALA A 98 -3.65 21.68 -3.14
N PRO A 99 -2.55 21.98 -2.41
CA PRO A 99 -2.51 21.89 -0.94
C PRO A 99 -3.59 22.73 -0.23
N ASN A 100 -3.96 23.86 -0.78
CA ASN A 100 -5.00 24.75 -0.24
C ASN A 100 -6.44 24.20 -0.38
N ARG A 101 -6.60 23.04 -1.04
CA ARG A 101 -7.88 22.32 -1.16
C ARG A 101 -8.02 21.21 -0.12
N ILE A 102 -6.97 20.94 0.64
CA ILE A 102 -7.04 20.00 1.78
C ILE A 102 -7.79 20.69 2.91
N GLY A 103 -8.86 20.06 3.34
CA GLY A 103 -9.67 20.50 4.48
C GLY A 103 -9.17 19.91 5.80
N GLU A 104 -10.04 19.17 6.48
CA GLU A 104 -9.69 18.53 7.74
C GLU A 104 -8.82 17.29 7.52
N VAL A 105 -7.85 17.08 8.41
CA VAL A 105 -6.95 15.93 8.41
C VAL A 105 -7.16 15.10 9.66
N TYR A 106 -7.49 13.85 9.49
CA TYR A 106 -7.69 12.90 10.59
C TYR A 106 -6.52 11.93 10.66
N GLY A 107 -5.81 11.93 11.78
CA GLY A 107 -4.77 10.94 12.08
C GLY A 107 -5.37 9.72 12.79
N ILE A 108 -5.19 8.54 12.21
CA ILE A 108 -5.63 7.29 12.84
C ILE A 108 -4.39 6.54 13.34
N PHE A 109 -4.40 6.14 14.59
CA PHE A 109 -3.33 5.34 15.19
C PHE A 109 -3.89 4.24 16.08
N LYS A 110 -3.11 3.18 16.26
CA LYS A 110 -3.43 2.10 17.19
C LYS A 110 -3.04 2.50 18.62
N ALA A 111 -3.64 1.88 19.62
CA ALA A 111 -3.23 2.02 21.02
C ALA A 111 -1.84 1.42 21.34
N TYR A 112 -1.23 0.74 20.38
CA TYR A 112 0.12 0.19 20.41
C TYR A 112 0.74 0.28 19.02
N CYS A 113 2.06 0.17 18.91
CA CYS A 113 2.76 0.23 17.64
C CYS A 113 2.98 -1.15 17.04
N THR A 114 2.95 -1.22 15.70
CA THR A 114 3.33 -2.42 14.96
C THR A 114 4.25 -2.07 13.80
N ARG A 115 5.16 -2.99 13.45
CA ARG A 115 6.04 -2.84 12.31
C ARG A 115 6.22 -4.17 11.58
N VAL A 116 6.20 -4.14 10.25
CA VAL A 116 6.58 -5.27 9.40
C VAL A 116 8.02 -5.07 8.93
N GLY A 117 8.83 -6.11 9.04
CA GLY A 117 10.20 -6.08 8.55
C GLY A 117 11.20 -5.37 9.45
N SER A 118 12.33 -5.04 8.89
CA SER A 118 13.45 -4.41 9.57
C SER A 118 13.23 -2.91 9.82
N GLY A 119 14.15 -2.29 10.51
CA GLY A 119 14.15 -0.86 10.81
C GLY A 119 13.93 -0.55 12.29
N PRO A 120 14.13 0.71 12.68
CA PRO A 120 14.03 1.14 14.06
C PRO A 120 12.62 0.97 14.62
N PHE A 121 12.56 0.51 15.86
CA PHE A 121 11.33 0.37 16.62
C PHE A 121 11.63 0.56 18.11
N PRO A 122 11.76 1.81 18.58
CA PRO A 122 12.22 2.11 19.92
C PRO A 122 11.39 1.50 21.05
N THR A 123 10.09 1.35 20.84
CA THR A 123 9.14 0.81 21.83
C THR A 123 8.84 -0.68 21.65
N GLU A 124 9.65 -1.40 20.85
CA GLU A 124 9.44 -2.83 20.58
C GLU A 124 9.52 -3.68 21.86
N LEU A 125 8.64 -4.66 21.96
CA LEU A 125 8.56 -5.60 23.07
C LEU A 125 8.99 -6.99 22.62
N PHE A 126 9.98 -7.54 23.35
CA PHE A 126 10.52 -8.89 23.11
C PHE A 126 10.03 -9.92 24.14
N ASP A 127 9.20 -9.47 25.08
CA ASP A 127 8.67 -10.25 26.17
C ASP A 127 7.31 -10.91 25.84
N ARG A 128 6.68 -11.48 26.85
CA ARG A 128 5.34 -12.08 26.75
C ARG A 128 4.29 -11.09 26.29
N THR A 129 4.39 -9.82 26.72
CA THR A 129 3.44 -8.76 26.34
C THR A 129 3.46 -8.51 24.85
N GLY A 130 4.64 -8.41 24.25
CA GLY A 130 4.79 -8.25 22.80
C GLY A 130 4.18 -9.42 22.01
N LYS A 131 4.39 -10.66 22.48
CA LYS A 131 3.80 -11.86 21.89
C LYS A 131 2.28 -11.92 22.03
N ASP A 132 1.75 -11.49 23.17
CA ASP A 132 0.30 -11.44 23.40
C ASP A 132 -0.36 -10.36 22.54
N LEU A 133 0.25 -9.18 22.38
CA LEU A 133 -0.21 -8.15 21.44
C LEU A 133 -0.27 -8.69 20.01
N GLN A 134 0.77 -9.39 19.57
CA GLN A 134 0.82 -9.99 18.24
C GLN A 134 -0.27 -11.05 18.03
N ARG A 135 -0.40 -11.99 18.96
CA ARG A 135 -1.34 -13.10 18.86
C ARG A 135 -2.79 -12.63 19.00
N ILE A 136 -3.12 -11.84 20.04
CA ILE A 136 -4.48 -11.39 20.36
C ILE A 136 -4.93 -10.33 19.34
N GLY A 137 -4.02 -9.44 18.95
CA GLY A 137 -4.25 -8.40 17.93
C GLY A 137 -4.27 -8.93 16.49
N HIS A 138 -4.03 -10.24 16.28
CA HIS A 138 -3.92 -10.85 14.94
C HIS A 138 -2.92 -10.10 14.04
N GLU A 139 -1.77 -9.71 14.59
CA GLU A 139 -0.77 -8.87 13.92
C GLU A 139 0.10 -9.71 12.96
N PHE A 140 -0.53 -10.10 11.86
CA PHE A 140 0.08 -10.85 10.76
C PHE A 140 -0.23 -10.16 9.43
N GLY A 141 0.67 -10.30 8.48
CA GLY A 141 0.46 -9.77 7.12
C GLY A 141 -0.67 -10.51 6.40
N ALA A 142 -1.65 -9.77 5.87
CA ALA A 142 -2.83 -10.37 5.24
C ALA A 142 -2.51 -11.30 4.05
N VAL A 143 -1.45 -11.00 3.29
CA VAL A 143 -1.06 -11.76 2.09
C VAL A 143 0.00 -12.81 2.40
N THR A 144 1.03 -12.45 3.16
CA THR A 144 2.19 -13.32 3.38
C THR A 144 2.15 -14.07 4.71
N GLY A 145 1.20 -13.76 5.59
CA GLY A 145 1.17 -14.28 6.97
C GLY A 145 2.36 -13.85 7.83
N ARG A 146 3.21 -12.93 7.33
CA ARG A 146 4.41 -12.52 8.04
C ARG A 146 4.06 -11.84 9.37
N GLU A 147 4.72 -12.26 10.43
CA GLU A 147 4.56 -11.68 11.76
C GLU A 147 4.93 -10.21 11.78
N ARG A 148 4.09 -9.41 12.46
CA ARG A 148 4.39 -8.01 12.75
C ARG A 148 5.06 -7.92 14.12
N ARG A 149 6.11 -7.13 14.20
CA ARG A 149 6.74 -6.72 15.47
C ARG A 149 5.76 -5.82 16.21
N CYS A 150 5.63 -5.98 17.53
CA CYS A 150 4.70 -5.22 18.36
C CYS A 150 5.44 -4.49 19.48
N GLY A 151 4.92 -3.34 19.87
CA GLY A 151 5.52 -2.53 20.93
C GLY A 151 4.54 -1.52 21.52
N TRP A 152 4.95 -0.83 22.58
CA TRP A 152 4.14 0.23 23.17
C TRP A 152 3.91 1.37 22.20
N LEU A 153 2.85 2.14 22.44
CA LEU A 153 2.58 3.38 21.71
C LEU A 153 3.78 4.32 21.85
N ASP A 154 4.31 4.79 20.74
CA ASP A 154 5.39 5.77 20.70
C ASP A 154 4.79 7.18 20.80
N MET A 155 4.75 7.69 22.03
CA MET A 155 4.19 9.01 22.31
C MET A 155 5.05 10.15 21.76
N VAL A 156 6.33 9.94 21.57
CA VAL A 156 7.23 10.96 20.99
C VAL A 156 6.96 11.10 19.49
N ALA A 157 6.75 9.98 18.80
CA ALA A 157 6.41 10.02 17.38
C ALA A 157 4.99 10.52 17.11
N LEU A 158 4.11 10.49 18.12
CA LEU A 158 2.71 10.91 17.99
C LEU A 158 2.51 12.43 18.21
N MET A 159 3.43 13.10 18.94
CA MET A 159 3.41 14.55 19.20
C MET A 159 3.96 15.34 18.03
#